data_ac517d9624c4ba086ea307efc9699422
#
_entry.id   ac517d9624c4ba086ea307efc9699422
#
_cell.length_a   1.000
_cell.length_b   1.000
_cell.length_c   1.000
_cell.angle_alpha   90.00
_cell.angle_beta   90.00
_cell.angle_gamma   90.00
#
_symmetry.space_group_name_H-M   'P 1'
#
loop_
_entity.id
_entity.type
_entity.pdbx_description
1 polymer ?
#
loop_
_entity_poly.entity_id
_entity_poly.type
_entity_poly.pdbx_seq_one_letter_code
_entity_poly.pdbx_strand_id
1 'polypeptide(L)' 'MVLEEAQRDQGKLELIAFKSFATNDELVYVIDFLNKSLKDKNIMFGLTKDKEAAQMTINIYEF' A
#
# COMPACT_ATOMS: atom_id res chain seq x y z
N MET A 1 -1.60 -8.66 -3.51
CA MET A 1 -2.12 -7.31 -3.34
C MET A 1 -3.60 -7.29 -3.58
N VAL A 2 -4.30 -6.61 -2.73
CA VAL A 2 -5.75 -6.49 -2.90
C VAL A 2 -6.15 -5.24 -3.67
N LEU A 3 -5.16 -4.52 -4.16
CA LEU A 3 -5.41 -3.25 -4.83
C LEU A 3 -6.35 -3.38 -6.02
N GLU A 4 -6.14 -4.41 -6.81
CA GLU A 4 -6.97 -4.61 -8.00
C GLU A 4 -8.41 -4.86 -7.64
N GLU A 5 -8.63 -5.61 -6.58
CA GLU A 5 -10.00 -5.91 -6.17
C GLU A 5 -10.71 -4.65 -5.71
N ALA A 6 -10.01 -3.82 -4.96
CA ALA A 6 -10.60 -2.58 -4.51
C ALA A 6 -10.97 -1.69 -5.68
N GLN A 7 -10.13 -1.64 -6.69
CA GLN A 7 -10.42 -0.83 -7.87
C GLN A 7 -11.66 -1.30 -8.59
N ARG A 8 -11.81 -2.61 -8.74
CA ARG A 8 -12.96 -3.15 -9.43
C ARG A 8 -14.26 -2.81 -8.72
N ASP A 9 -14.22 -2.87 -7.39
CA ASP A 9 -15.42 -2.65 -6.62
C ASP A 9 -15.85 -1.20 -6.62
N GLN A 10 -14.89 -0.33 -6.46
CA GLN A 10 -15.22 1.07 -6.18
C GLN A 10 -15.01 1.97 -7.35
N GLY A 11 -13.99 1.70 -8.14
CA GLY A 11 -13.62 2.63 -9.16
C GLY A 11 -13.21 3.97 -8.63
N LYS A 12 -12.93 4.06 -7.33
CA LYS A 12 -12.65 5.33 -6.69
C LYS A 12 -11.43 5.30 -5.80
N LEU A 13 -10.53 4.38 -6.07
CA LEU A 13 -9.33 4.29 -5.27
C LEU A 13 -8.44 5.48 -5.56
N GLU A 14 -8.19 6.28 -4.56
CA GLU A 14 -7.45 7.52 -4.73
C GLU A 14 -6.14 7.46 -3.95
N LEU A 15 -5.04 7.71 -4.63
CA LEU A 15 -3.74 7.75 -3.97
C LEU A 15 -3.60 9.08 -3.23
N ILE A 16 -3.48 9.01 -1.91
CA ILE A 16 -3.43 10.24 -1.11
C ILE A 16 -2.04 10.52 -0.57
N ALA A 17 -1.15 9.52 -0.54
CA ALA A 17 0.21 9.74 -0.06
C ALA A 17 1.09 8.58 -0.47
N PHE A 18 2.38 8.85 -0.61
CA PHE A 18 3.35 7.78 -0.82
C PHE A 18 4.71 8.25 -0.34
N LYS A 19 5.56 7.28 -0.03
CA LYS A 19 6.91 7.59 0.38
C LYS A 19 7.80 6.39 0.09
N SER A 20 9.01 6.69 -0.37
CA SER A 20 9.99 5.65 -0.71
C SER A 20 10.99 5.51 0.41
N PHE A 21 11.42 4.27 0.62
CA PHE A 21 12.36 3.90 1.66
C PHE A 21 13.40 2.96 1.07
N ALA A 22 14.53 2.82 1.76
CA ALA A 22 15.48 1.78 1.40
C ALA A 22 14.80 0.43 1.54
N THR A 23 15.21 -0.53 0.71
CA THR A 23 14.63 -1.86 0.75
C THR A 23 14.74 -2.45 2.14
N ASN A 24 13.62 -2.94 2.64
CA ASN A 24 13.54 -3.58 3.95
C ASN A 24 12.38 -4.55 3.91
N ASP A 25 12.71 -5.83 3.99
CA ASP A 25 11.68 -6.86 3.86
C ASP A 25 10.64 -6.79 4.97
N GLU A 26 10.95 -6.18 6.07
CA GLU A 26 9.98 -6.05 7.15
C GLU A 26 8.85 -5.11 6.81
N LEU A 27 9.03 -4.29 5.78
CA LEU A 27 7.94 -3.42 5.36
C LEU A 27 6.72 -4.21 4.92
N VAL A 28 6.92 -5.42 4.44
CA VAL A 28 5.80 -6.29 4.08
C VAL A 28 4.91 -6.53 5.29
N TYR A 29 5.53 -6.79 6.44
CA TYR A 29 4.77 -7.04 7.65
C TYR A 29 4.11 -5.77 8.18
N VAL A 30 4.77 -4.65 8.02
CA VAL A 30 4.19 -3.36 8.41
C VAL A 30 2.92 -3.10 7.61
N ILE A 31 3.00 -3.29 6.29
CA ILE A 31 1.85 -3.08 5.42
C ILE A 31 0.71 -4.01 5.80
N ASP A 32 1.02 -5.28 6.04
CA ASP A 32 0.00 -6.24 6.43
C ASP A 32 -0.66 -5.83 7.74
N PHE A 33 0.13 -5.41 8.69
CA PHE A 33 -0.38 -4.96 9.98
C PHE A 33 -1.32 -3.76 9.81
N LEU A 34 -0.90 -2.80 9.01
CA LEU A 34 -1.70 -1.60 8.82
C LEU A 34 -3.01 -1.90 8.12
N ASN A 35 -2.98 -2.75 7.09
CA ASN A 35 -4.19 -3.09 6.38
C ASN A 35 -5.19 -3.83 7.26
N LYS A 36 -4.68 -4.69 8.13
CA LYS A 36 -5.56 -5.41 9.04
C LYS A 36 -6.12 -4.53 10.14
N SER A 37 -5.30 -3.60 10.61
CA SER A 37 -5.69 -2.74 11.72
C SER A 37 -6.66 -1.65 11.29
N LEU A 38 -6.56 -1.19 10.05
CA LEU A 38 -7.30 -0.04 9.57
C LEU A 38 -8.31 -0.38 8.49
N LYS A 39 -8.68 -1.64 8.40
CA LYS A 39 -9.55 -2.07 7.30
C LYS A 39 -10.91 -1.42 7.30
N ASP A 40 -11.36 -0.94 8.45
CA ASP A 40 -12.66 -0.31 8.58
C ASP A 40 -12.63 1.19 8.30
N LYS A 41 -11.49 1.71 7.89
CA LYS A 41 -11.31 3.15 7.74
C LYS A 41 -11.32 3.62 6.30
N ASN A 42 -11.66 2.74 5.36
CA ASN A 42 -11.67 3.09 3.94
C ASN A 42 -10.29 3.52 3.46
N ILE A 43 -9.26 2.91 4.02
CA ILE A 43 -7.88 3.20 3.66
C ILE A 43 -7.20 1.89 3.34
N MET A 44 -6.38 1.92 2.30
CA MET A 44 -5.63 0.76 1.87
C MET A 44 -4.16 1.14 1.71
N PHE A 45 -3.29 0.26 2.17
CA PHE A 45 -1.86 0.45 2.04
C PHE A 45 -1.32 -0.53 1.00
N GLY A 46 -0.49 -0.03 0.10
CA GLY A 46 0.17 -0.86 -0.88
C GLY A 46 1.68 -0.73 -0.75
N LEU A 47 2.38 -1.71 -1.30
CA LEU A 47 3.83 -1.73 -1.26
C LEU A 47 4.34 -2.12 -2.63
N THR A 48 5.22 -1.29 -3.20
CA THR A 48 5.87 -1.61 -4.44
C THR A 48 7.37 -1.66 -4.21
N LYS A 49 8.05 -2.46 -5.01
CA LYS A 49 9.48 -2.64 -4.86
C LYS A 49 10.17 -2.32 -6.17
N ASP A 50 11.20 -1.49 -6.11
CA ASP A 50 12.03 -1.17 -7.25
C ASP A 50 13.38 -1.82 -7.01
N LYS A 51 13.64 -2.90 -7.69
CA LYS A 51 14.86 -3.67 -7.48
C LYS A 51 16.09 -2.93 -7.95
N GLU A 52 15.96 -2.16 -9.02
CA GLU A 52 17.10 -1.46 -9.57
C GLU A 52 17.56 -0.33 -8.66
N ALA A 53 16.62 0.36 -8.07
CA ALA A 53 16.95 1.46 -7.16
C ALA A 53 17.12 1.01 -5.73
N ALA A 54 16.87 -0.27 -5.45
CA ALA A 54 16.94 -0.82 -4.10
C ALA A 54 16.04 -0.02 -3.16
N GLN A 55 14.82 0.24 -3.61
CA GLN A 55 13.85 1.02 -2.84
C GLN A 55 12.52 0.32 -2.78
N MET A 56 11.77 0.63 -1.75
CA MET A 56 10.39 0.19 -1.61
C MET A 56 9.55 1.41 -1.31
N THR A 57 8.37 1.47 -1.92
CA THR A 57 7.48 2.61 -1.78
C THR A 57 6.20 2.16 -1.11
N ILE A 58 5.82 2.87 -0.07
CA ILE A 58 4.53 2.66 0.59
C ILE A 58 3.55 3.65 -0.01
N ASN A 59 2.42 3.13 -0.49
CA ASN A 59 1.37 3.95 -1.06
C ASN A 59 0.14 3.86 -0.18
N ILE A 60 -0.52 4.98 0.01
CA ILE A 60 -1.73 5.05 0.82
C ILE A 60 -2.87 5.49 -0.07
N TYR A 61 -3.91 4.68 -0.09
CA TYR A 61 -5.10 4.95 -0.91
C TYR A 61 -6.31 5.14 -0.02
N GLU A 62 -7.22 5.95 -0.51
CA GLU A 62 -8.50 6.14 0.15
C GLU A 62 -9.61 5.77 -0.83
N PHE A 63 -10.66 5.16 -0.30
CA PHE A 63 -11.80 4.78 -1.15
C PHE A 63 -13.13 4.91 -0.42
#